data_f6915caecdac0fba2638e6a24d7db22c
#
_entry.id   f6915caecdac0fba2638e6a24d7db22c
#
_cell.length_a   1.000
_cell.length_b   1.000
_cell.length_c   1.000
_cell.angle_alpha   90.00
_cell.angle_beta   90.00
_cell.angle_gamma   90.00
#
_symmetry.space_group_name_H-M   'P 1'
#
loop_
_entity.id
_entity.type
_entity.pdbx_description
1 polymer ?
#
loop_
_entity_poly.entity_id
_entity_poly.type
_entity_poly.pdbx_seq_one_letter_code
_entity_poly.pdbx_strand_id
1 'polypeptide(L)'
;GEEISRPMVDVLMEVAQLADQGVREVTLLGQNVNAYRGKMPDGSIADFALLLDYVSEIDGIERIRYTTSHPREFSQRIIDAYGRLPKLVNHVHLPVQAGSDRVLAAMKRGYTAAEYVEITRKLRELRPDISIATDFIVGFPGETAEDFEDTMKLVEEVGFDASFSFIYSPRPGTPAARLPDDTPYDVKLARLQRLQATIDANATRISESMLGTE
;
A
#
# COMPACT_ATOMS: atom_id res chain seq x y z
N GLY A 1 13.30 15.48 -4.25
CA GLY A 1 13.43 16.41 -3.12
C GLY A 1 13.67 15.62 -1.85
N GLU A 2 14.12 16.26 -0.81
CA GLU A 2 14.26 15.66 0.51
C GLU A 2 12.87 15.41 1.11
N GLU A 3 12.64 14.24 1.69
CA GLU A 3 11.40 13.92 2.40
C GLU A 3 11.44 14.60 3.76
N ILE A 4 10.40 15.37 4.08
CA ILE A 4 10.27 16.09 5.34
C ILE A 4 9.04 15.56 6.08
N SER A 5 9.26 15.01 7.27
CA SER A 5 8.17 14.63 8.18
C SER A 5 7.82 15.81 9.10
N ARG A 6 6.53 16.09 9.25
CA ARG A 6 6.06 17.08 10.23
C ARG A 6 6.39 16.63 11.66
N PRO A 7 6.72 17.56 12.58
CA PRO A 7 6.86 17.24 13.99
C PRO A 7 5.62 16.53 14.55
N MET A 8 5.83 15.57 15.46
CA MET A 8 4.74 14.80 16.06
C MET A 8 3.67 15.70 16.69
N VAL A 9 4.10 16.70 17.47
CA VAL A 9 3.18 17.60 18.18
C VAL A 9 2.27 18.36 17.22
N ASP A 10 2.80 18.81 16.08
CA ASP A 10 2.01 19.57 15.09
C ASP A 10 0.91 18.70 14.48
N VAL A 11 1.22 17.45 14.19
CA VAL A 11 0.21 16.49 13.68
C VAL A 11 -0.86 16.20 14.73
N LEU A 12 -0.46 15.93 15.97
CA LEU A 12 -1.40 15.63 17.06
C LEU A 12 -2.29 16.83 17.40
N MET A 13 -1.74 18.05 17.40
CA MET A 13 -2.52 19.26 17.62
C MET A 13 -3.58 19.48 16.53
N GLU A 14 -3.22 19.27 15.27
CA GLU A 14 -4.17 19.37 14.17
C GLU A 14 -5.30 18.33 14.29
N VAL A 15 -4.96 17.06 14.56
CA VAL A 15 -5.96 16.01 14.74
C VAL A 15 -6.87 16.29 15.93
N ALA A 16 -6.32 16.76 17.06
CA ALA A 16 -7.11 17.15 18.24
C ALA A 16 -8.08 18.29 17.92
N GLN A 17 -7.64 19.32 17.20
CA GLN A 17 -8.50 20.42 16.76
C GLN A 17 -9.63 19.96 15.85
N LEU A 18 -9.35 19.02 14.95
CA LEU A 18 -10.36 18.41 14.09
C LEU A 18 -11.38 17.60 14.91
N ALA A 19 -10.92 16.85 15.91
CA ALA A 19 -11.79 16.10 16.82
C ALA A 19 -12.72 17.03 17.60
N ASP A 20 -12.21 18.17 18.12
CA ASP A 20 -13.00 19.20 18.82
C ASP A 20 -14.09 19.80 17.91
N GLN A 21 -13.88 19.79 16.59
CA GLN A 21 -14.87 20.23 15.60
C GLN A 21 -15.83 19.13 15.18
N GLY A 22 -15.76 17.94 15.80
CA GLY A 22 -16.64 16.81 15.54
C GLY A 22 -16.18 15.87 14.42
N VAL A 23 -14.93 16.00 13.93
CA VAL A 23 -14.35 15.05 12.97
C VAL A 23 -14.10 13.72 13.68
N ARG A 24 -14.59 12.62 13.10
CA ARG A 24 -14.46 11.27 13.65
C ARG A 24 -13.49 10.38 12.91
N GLU A 25 -13.19 10.70 11.67
CA GLU A 25 -12.27 9.95 10.83
C GLU A 25 -11.19 10.86 10.26
N VAL A 26 -9.93 10.44 10.37
CA VAL A 26 -8.78 11.13 9.80
C VAL A 26 -8.05 10.22 8.82
N THR A 27 -7.56 10.82 7.74
CA THR A 27 -6.68 10.14 6.79
C THR A 27 -5.30 10.80 6.83
N LEU A 28 -4.30 10.03 7.24
CA LEU A 28 -2.91 10.48 7.24
C LEU A 28 -2.36 10.35 5.81
N LEU A 29 -1.83 11.46 5.29
CA LEU A 29 -1.36 11.57 3.91
C LEU A 29 0.14 11.85 3.85
N GLY A 30 0.80 11.27 2.86
CA GLY A 30 2.20 11.51 2.56
C GLY A 30 2.58 10.88 1.23
N GLN A 31 3.76 11.19 0.70
CA GLN A 31 4.28 10.51 -0.49
C GLN A 31 4.70 9.06 -0.19
N ASN A 32 5.16 8.82 1.03
CA ASN A 32 5.48 7.52 1.60
C ASN A 32 5.16 7.61 3.10
N VAL A 33 3.88 7.49 3.44
CA VAL A 33 3.38 7.81 4.78
C VAL A 33 3.98 6.91 5.86
N ASN A 34 4.24 5.65 5.55
CA ASN A 34 4.80 4.71 6.53
C ASN A 34 6.31 4.88 6.77
N ALA A 35 6.98 5.71 5.97
CA ALA A 35 8.34 6.16 6.24
C ALA A 35 8.43 7.38 7.19
N TYR A 36 7.32 7.80 7.78
CA TYR A 36 7.28 8.93 8.71
C TYR A 36 8.37 8.85 9.78
N ARG A 37 9.05 9.98 9.99
CA ARG A 37 10.12 10.17 11.00
C ARG A 37 9.97 11.55 11.62
N GLY A 38 8.94 11.71 12.45
CA GLY A 38 8.60 12.99 13.08
C GLY A 38 9.44 13.28 14.32
N LYS A 39 9.88 14.52 14.47
CA LYS A 39 10.61 14.96 15.67
C LYS A 39 9.67 15.06 16.87
N MET A 40 10.12 14.54 17.99
CA MET A 40 9.46 14.62 19.31
C MET A 40 9.96 15.82 20.09
N PRO A 41 9.21 16.30 21.11
CA PRO A 41 9.63 17.43 21.98
C PRO A 41 10.96 17.21 22.71
N ASP A 42 11.27 15.95 23.05
CA ASP A 42 12.52 15.56 23.71
C ASP A 42 13.70 15.42 22.74
N GLY A 43 13.47 15.68 21.45
CA GLY A 43 14.46 15.57 20.39
C GLY A 43 14.60 14.19 19.77
N SER A 44 13.92 13.16 20.31
CA SER A 44 13.86 11.83 19.68
C SER A 44 13.04 11.82 18.39
N ILE A 45 13.12 10.74 17.63
CA ILE A 45 12.40 10.57 16.36
C ILE A 45 11.33 9.50 16.53
N ALA A 46 10.09 9.88 16.26
CA ALA A 46 8.95 8.98 16.22
C ALA A 46 8.81 8.34 14.84
N ASP A 47 8.55 7.03 14.80
CA ASP A 47 8.15 6.33 13.59
C ASP A 47 6.63 6.41 13.35
N PHE A 48 6.18 5.88 12.21
CA PHE A 48 4.76 5.90 11.84
C PHE A 48 3.90 5.07 12.82
N ALA A 49 4.39 3.95 13.33
CA ALA A 49 3.66 3.15 14.29
C ALA A 49 3.38 3.92 15.58
N LEU A 50 4.36 4.69 16.08
CA LEU A 50 4.18 5.55 17.25
C LEU A 50 3.19 6.69 16.95
N LEU A 51 3.22 7.26 15.74
CA LEU A 51 2.21 8.25 15.34
C LEU A 51 0.80 7.67 15.39
N LEU A 52 0.59 6.46 14.88
CA LEU A 52 -0.70 5.77 14.94
C LEU A 52 -1.15 5.55 16.38
N ASP A 53 -0.26 5.13 17.27
CA ASP A 53 -0.56 4.96 18.69
C ASP A 53 -1.09 6.27 19.31
N TYR A 54 -0.39 7.39 19.11
CA TYR A 54 -0.79 8.68 19.66
C TYR A 54 -2.07 9.24 19.05
N VAL A 55 -2.26 9.11 17.73
CA VAL A 55 -3.51 9.54 17.07
C VAL A 55 -4.70 8.72 17.60
N SER A 56 -4.48 7.44 17.89
CA SER A 56 -5.51 6.55 18.44
C SER A 56 -5.98 6.97 19.85
N GLU A 57 -5.12 7.63 20.65
CA GLU A 57 -5.46 8.12 21.98
C GLU A 57 -6.28 9.42 21.98
N ILE A 58 -6.43 10.07 20.81
CA ILE A 58 -7.20 11.32 20.73
C ILE A 58 -8.70 11.02 20.84
N ASP A 59 -9.33 11.61 21.85
CA ASP A 59 -10.76 11.52 22.06
C ASP A 59 -11.53 12.13 20.86
N GLY A 60 -12.64 11.49 20.47
CA GLY A 60 -13.47 11.91 19.35
C GLY A 60 -13.05 11.32 18.00
N ILE A 61 -11.80 10.91 17.81
CA ILE A 61 -11.38 10.15 16.62
C ILE A 61 -11.79 8.69 16.81
N GLU A 62 -12.57 8.19 15.86
CA GLU A 62 -13.08 6.82 15.84
C GLU A 62 -12.41 5.95 14.79
N ARG A 63 -11.92 6.54 13.69
CA ARG A 63 -11.28 5.83 12.58
C ARG A 63 -10.04 6.55 12.08
N ILE A 64 -9.00 5.77 11.85
CA ILE A 64 -7.72 6.22 11.31
C ILE A 64 -7.47 5.50 10.01
N ARG A 65 -7.25 6.27 8.93
CA ARG A 65 -6.81 5.79 7.62
C ARG A 65 -5.46 6.39 7.27
N TYR A 66 -4.77 5.76 6.37
CA TYR A 66 -3.60 6.33 5.71
C TYR A 66 -3.46 5.79 4.29
N THR A 67 -2.75 6.52 3.45
CA THR A 67 -2.54 6.15 2.05
C THR A 67 -1.08 6.33 1.65
N THR A 68 -0.72 5.79 0.48
CA THR A 68 0.62 5.93 -0.10
C THR A 68 1.70 5.24 0.75
N SER A 69 1.46 3.95 1.06
CA SER A 69 2.42 3.09 1.76
C SER A 69 3.45 2.51 0.80
N HIS A 70 4.63 2.17 1.33
CA HIS A 70 5.67 1.46 0.61
C HIS A 70 5.99 0.15 1.35
N PRO A 71 6.02 -1.01 0.69
CA PRO A 71 6.27 -2.30 1.34
C PRO A 71 7.58 -2.36 2.13
N ARG A 72 8.64 -1.74 1.62
CA ARG A 72 9.95 -1.68 2.30
C ARG A 72 9.88 -1.00 3.67
N GLU A 73 9.02 0.00 3.82
CA GLU A 73 8.85 0.76 5.06
C GLU A 73 7.70 0.20 5.94
N PHE A 74 7.10 -0.92 5.54
CA PHE A 74 6.01 -1.56 6.28
C PHE A 74 6.59 -2.45 7.39
N SER A 75 7.00 -1.81 8.50
CA SER A 75 7.69 -2.44 9.61
C SER A 75 6.78 -3.41 10.38
N GLN A 76 7.39 -4.35 11.14
CA GLN A 76 6.64 -5.20 12.06
C GLN A 76 5.82 -4.40 13.06
N ARG A 77 6.32 -3.24 13.53
CA ARG A 77 5.58 -2.34 14.42
C ARG A 77 4.28 -1.81 13.81
N ILE A 78 4.28 -1.52 12.49
CA ILE A 78 3.06 -1.11 11.76
C ILE A 78 2.10 -2.29 11.64
N ILE A 79 2.60 -3.48 11.34
CA ILE A 79 1.78 -4.70 11.31
C ILE A 79 1.14 -4.93 12.67
N ASP A 80 1.91 -4.87 13.75
CA ASP A 80 1.43 -5.08 15.12
C ASP A 80 0.37 -4.04 15.53
N ALA A 81 0.42 -2.82 14.96
CA ALA A 81 -0.60 -1.80 15.20
C ALA A 81 -2.00 -2.26 14.77
N TYR A 82 -2.13 -3.07 13.72
CA TYR A 82 -3.42 -3.65 13.33
C TYR A 82 -4.00 -4.61 14.37
N GLY A 83 -3.16 -5.25 15.17
CA GLY A 83 -3.61 -6.08 16.30
C GLY A 83 -3.95 -5.28 17.57
N ARG A 84 -3.36 -4.09 17.75
CA ARG A 84 -3.52 -3.27 18.96
C ARG A 84 -4.56 -2.17 18.84
N LEU A 85 -4.71 -1.57 17.65
CA LEU A 85 -5.46 -0.33 17.45
C LEU A 85 -6.80 -0.58 16.74
N PRO A 86 -7.90 -0.73 17.46
CA PRO A 86 -9.22 -0.97 16.85
C PRO A 86 -9.70 0.22 15.99
N LYS A 87 -9.22 1.44 16.25
CA LYS A 87 -9.53 2.62 15.44
C LYS A 87 -8.86 2.60 14.06
N LEU A 88 -7.77 1.84 13.89
CA LEU A 88 -7.14 1.65 12.59
C LEU A 88 -8.08 0.83 11.70
N VAL A 89 -8.49 1.40 10.56
CA VAL A 89 -9.51 0.77 9.71
C VAL A 89 -9.05 -0.57 9.16
N ASN A 90 -9.99 -1.45 8.87
CA ASN A 90 -9.74 -2.79 8.35
C ASN A 90 -9.44 -2.77 6.83
N HIS A 91 -8.53 -1.89 6.46
CA HIS A 91 -8.12 -1.66 5.07
C HIS A 91 -6.68 -1.19 5.02
N VAL A 92 -5.93 -1.67 4.04
CA VAL A 92 -4.59 -1.20 3.72
C VAL A 92 -4.41 -1.05 2.21
N HIS A 93 -3.84 0.08 1.79
CA HIS A 93 -3.36 0.27 0.42
C HIS A 93 -1.84 0.11 0.42
N LEU A 94 -1.37 -0.97 -0.19
CA LEU A 94 0.04 -1.36 -0.22
C LEU A 94 0.47 -1.70 -1.66
N PRO A 95 0.96 -0.71 -2.43
CA PRO A 95 1.37 -0.89 -3.81
C PRO A 95 2.52 -1.88 -3.95
N VAL A 96 2.33 -3.00 -4.63
CA VAL A 96 3.38 -3.98 -4.92
C VAL A 96 4.11 -3.69 -6.23
N GLN A 97 3.43 -3.17 -7.22
CA GLN A 97 3.86 -2.79 -8.56
C GLN A 97 4.04 -3.97 -9.54
N ALA A 98 4.62 -5.08 -9.14
CA ALA A 98 4.80 -6.30 -9.94
C ALA A 98 4.97 -7.52 -9.03
N GLY A 99 4.79 -8.72 -9.56
CA GLY A 99 5.00 -9.99 -8.85
C GLY A 99 6.31 -10.69 -9.20
N SER A 100 7.06 -10.18 -10.18
CA SER A 100 8.38 -10.71 -10.56
C SER A 100 9.48 -9.98 -9.82
N ASP A 101 10.34 -10.73 -9.12
CA ASP A 101 11.49 -10.15 -8.41
C ASP A 101 12.45 -9.45 -9.36
N ARG A 102 12.60 -9.96 -10.59
CA ARG A 102 13.43 -9.34 -11.62
C ARG A 102 12.89 -7.96 -12.02
N VAL A 103 11.58 -7.86 -12.20
CA VAL A 103 10.92 -6.58 -12.53
C VAL A 103 10.96 -5.63 -11.34
N LEU A 104 10.70 -6.11 -10.12
CA LEU A 104 10.81 -5.31 -8.90
C LEU A 104 12.21 -4.74 -8.71
N ALA A 105 13.25 -5.53 -8.98
CA ALA A 105 14.65 -5.07 -8.94
C ALA A 105 14.93 -4.00 -10.01
N ALA A 106 14.43 -4.19 -11.24
CA ALA A 106 14.55 -3.21 -12.31
C ALA A 106 13.81 -1.90 -12.01
N MET A 107 12.69 -1.98 -11.31
CA MET A 107 11.95 -0.82 -10.78
C MET A 107 12.63 -0.19 -9.56
N LYS A 108 13.68 -0.80 -9.01
CA LYS A 108 14.38 -0.38 -7.77
C LYS A 108 13.46 -0.31 -6.56
N ARG A 109 12.57 -1.28 -6.42
CA ARG A 109 11.58 -1.28 -5.33
C ARG A 109 12.19 -1.67 -3.97
N GLY A 110 13.26 -2.50 -3.95
CA GLY A 110 13.97 -2.86 -2.72
C GLY A 110 13.27 -3.89 -1.84
N TYR A 111 12.35 -4.67 -2.41
CA TYR A 111 11.70 -5.83 -1.79
C TYR A 111 11.41 -6.90 -2.85
N THR A 112 11.17 -8.11 -2.40
CA THR A 112 10.76 -9.26 -3.23
C THR A 112 9.26 -9.52 -3.13
N ALA A 113 8.72 -10.30 -4.08
CA ALA A 113 7.35 -10.78 -4.02
C ALA A 113 7.08 -11.59 -2.74
N ALA A 114 8.03 -12.44 -2.33
CA ALA A 114 7.90 -13.23 -1.11
C ALA A 114 7.84 -12.37 0.16
N GLU A 115 8.64 -11.32 0.25
CA GLU A 115 8.58 -10.34 1.37
C GLU A 115 7.24 -9.61 1.41
N TYR A 116 6.69 -9.25 0.24
CA TYR A 116 5.37 -8.64 0.15
C TYR A 116 4.26 -9.60 0.62
N VAL A 117 4.27 -10.84 0.15
CA VAL A 117 3.30 -11.88 0.58
C VAL A 117 3.37 -12.09 2.09
N GLU A 118 4.56 -12.10 2.67
CA GLU A 118 4.73 -12.26 4.11
C GLU A 118 4.08 -11.10 4.91
N ILE A 119 4.18 -9.86 4.42
CA ILE A 119 3.48 -8.71 5.03
C ILE A 119 1.96 -8.96 5.01
N THR A 120 1.41 -9.33 3.86
CA THR A 120 -0.04 -9.56 3.71
C THR A 120 -0.52 -10.74 4.56
N ARG A 121 0.28 -11.80 4.67
CA ARG A 121 0.00 -12.96 5.53
C ARG A 121 -0.10 -12.55 7.00
N LYS A 122 0.89 -11.80 7.51
CA LYS A 122 0.90 -11.30 8.90
C LYS A 122 -0.28 -10.36 9.19
N LEU A 123 -0.65 -9.50 8.24
CA LEU A 123 -1.82 -8.64 8.40
C LEU A 123 -3.10 -9.46 8.52
N ARG A 124 -3.27 -10.51 7.71
CA ARG A 124 -4.43 -11.40 7.76
C ARG A 124 -4.46 -12.31 8.98
N GLU A 125 -3.32 -12.64 9.57
CA GLU A 125 -3.28 -13.33 10.86
C GLU A 125 -3.89 -12.48 11.99
N LEU A 126 -3.67 -11.17 11.96
CA LEU A 126 -4.23 -10.24 12.94
C LEU A 126 -5.66 -9.83 12.61
N ARG A 127 -5.97 -9.68 11.32
CA ARG A 127 -7.28 -9.28 10.79
C ARG A 127 -7.61 -10.13 9.56
N PRO A 128 -8.27 -11.30 9.71
CA PRO A 128 -8.53 -12.24 8.62
C PRO A 128 -9.29 -11.66 7.44
N ASP A 129 -10.14 -10.68 7.68
CA ASP A 129 -11.00 -10.00 6.71
C ASP A 129 -10.46 -8.63 6.26
N ILE A 130 -9.17 -8.33 6.53
CA ILE A 130 -8.57 -7.06 6.10
C ILE A 130 -8.62 -6.92 4.58
N SER A 131 -9.15 -5.79 4.13
CA SER A 131 -9.15 -5.40 2.73
C SER A 131 -7.74 -4.93 2.32
N ILE A 132 -7.19 -5.52 1.26
CA ILE A 132 -5.87 -5.18 0.73
C ILE A 132 -6.03 -4.66 -0.70
N ALA A 133 -5.74 -3.38 -0.89
CA ALA A 133 -5.65 -2.74 -2.20
C ALA A 133 -4.18 -2.54 -2.59
N THR A 134 -3.91 -2.53 -3.88
CA THR A 134 -2.56 -2.43 -4.43
C THR A 134 -2.53 -1.65 -5.74
N ASP A 135 -1.33 -1.42 -6.27
CA ASP A 135 -1.11 -0.89 -7.61
C ASP A 135 -0.23 -1.86 -8.40
N PHE A 136 -0.50 -1.97 -9.72
CA PHE A 136 0.32 -2.72 -10.65
C PHE A 136 0.72 -1.87 -11.86
N ILE A 137 1.95 -2.08 -12.31
CA ILE A 137 2.44 -1.59 -13.59
C ILE A 137 2.76 -2.81 -14.44
N VAL A 138 2.05 -2.99 -15.54
CA VAL A 138 2.31 -4.03 -16.55
C VAL A 138 3.10 -3.46 -17.71
N GLY A 139 3.84 -4.31 -18.43
CA GLY A 139 4.61 -3.88 -19.59
C GLY A 139 5.77 -2.95 -19.22
N PHE A 140 6.33 -3.10 -18.03
CA PHE A 140 7.59 -2.44 -17.69
C PHE A 140 8.68 -2.90 -18.68
N PRO A 141 9.61 -2.01 -19.12
CA PRO A 141 10.65 -2.37 -20.09
C PRO A 141 11.40 -3.64 -19.69
N GLY A 142 11.41 -4.63 -20.58
CA GLY A 142 12.02 -5.93 -20.35
C GLY A 142 11.19 -6.96 -19.58
N GLU A 143 9.93 -6.65 -19.21
CA GLU A 143 9.00 -7.63 -18.63
C GLU A 143 8.71 -8.75 -19.65
N THR A 144 9.06 -9.99 -19.30
CA THR A 144 8.78 -11.17 -20.09
C THR A 144 7.36 -11.72 -19.82
N ALA A 145 6.93 -12.71 -20.61
CA ALA A 145 5.71 -13.43 -20.34
C ALA A 145 5.77 -14.17 -18.97
N GLU A 146 6.92 -14.73 -18.63
CA GLU A 146 7.14 -15.40 -17.34
C GLU A 146 7.05 -14.43 -16.17
N ASP A 147 7.62 -13.23 -16.30
CA ASP A 147 7.49 -12.18 -15.27
C ASP A 147 6.04 -11.79 -15.05
N PHE A 148 5.25 -11.71 -16.13
CA PHE A 148 3.83 -11.43 -16.02
C PHE A 148 3.06 -12.58 -15.36
N GLU A 149 3.41 -13.84 -15.65
CA GLU A 149 2.82 -14.99 -14.95
C GLU A 149 3.15 -14.98 -13.46
N ASP A 150 4.34 -14.55 -13.06
CA ASP A 150 4.68 -14.38 -11.63
C ASP A 150 3.82 -13.28 -10.99
N THR A 151 3.51 -12.20 -11.72
CA THR A 151 2.54 -11.20 -11.26
C THR A 151 1.15 -11.82 -11.08
N MET A 152 0.69 -12.65 -12.00
CA MET A 152 -0.62 -13.31 -11.89
C MET A 152 -0.69 -14.27 -10.71
N LYS A 153 0.39 -15.04 -10.46
CA LYS A 153 0.49 -15.91 -9.27
C LYS A 153 0.38 -15.12 -7.98
N LEU A 154 1.07 -13.97 -7.90
CA LEU A 154 0.97 -13.08 -6.74
C LEU A 154 -0.46 -12.58 -6.53
N VAL A 155 -1.16 -12.19 -7.61
CA VAL A 155 -2.56 -11.73 -7.55
C VAL A 155 -3.46 -12.83 -6.98
N GLU A 156 -3.29 -14.06 -7.43
CA GLU A 156 -4.07 -15.22 -6.96
C GLU A 156 -3.74 -15.56 -5.49
N GLU A 157 -2.46 -15.52 -5.12
CA GLU A 157 -2.01 -15.85 -3.77
C GLU A 157 -2.48 -14.84 -2.73
N VAL A 158 -2.35 -13.54 -3.03
CA VAL A 158 -2.76 -12.48 -2.10
C VAL A 158 -4.27 -12.29 -2.09
N GLY A 159 -4.95 -12.40 -3.24
CA GLY A 159 -6.38 -12.19 -3.34
C GLY A 159 -6.78 -10.75 -3.00
N PHE A 160 -6.32 -9.80 -3.81
CA PHE A 160 -6.59 -8.37 -3.60
C PHE A 160 -8.07 -8.02 -3.74
N ASP A 161 -8.53 -7.07 -2.93
CA ASP A 161 -9.88 -6.50 -3.00
C ASP A 161 -10.02 -5.50 -4.13
N ALA A 162 -8.96 -4.76 -4.42
CA ALA A 162 -8.92 -3.74 -5.47
C ALA A 162 -7.49 -3.49 -5.95
N SER A 163 -7.36 -3.00 -7.18
CA SER A 163 -6.09 -2.47 -7.66
C SER A 163 -6.29 -1.29 -8.61
N PHE A 164 -5.29 -0.40 -8.59
CA PHE A 164 -5.06 0.53 -9.68
C PHE A 164 -3.96 -0.07 -10.57
N SER A 165 -4.31 -0.38 -11.82
CA SER A 165 -3.43 -1.12 -12.73
C SER A 165 -3.24 -0.33 -14.03
N PHE A 166 -1.99 -0.18 -14.44
CA PHE A 166 -1.61 0.66 -15.57
C PHE A 166 -0.60 -0.04 -16.46
N ILE A 167 -0.61 0.30 -17.77
CA ILE A 167 0.52 0.03 -18.64
C ILE A 167 1.62 1.03 -18.30
N TYR A 168 2.87 0.55 -18.25
CA TYR A 168 4.03 1.43 -18.07
C TYR A 168 4.03 2.57 -19.07
N SER A 169 4.23 3.78 -18.57
CA SER A 169 4.40 4.99 -19.37
C SER A 169 5.75 5.62 -19.06
N PRO A 170 6.64 5.81 -20.06
CA PRO A 170 7.94 6.42 -19.84
C PRO A 170 7.80 7.84 -19.29
N ARG A 171 8.50 8.14 -18.20
CA ARG A 171 8.57 9.49 -17.65
C ARG A 171 9.94 10.09 -17.99
N PRO A 172 10.00 11.25 -18.66
CA PRO A 172 11.26 11.92 -18.99
C PRO A 172 12.15 12.09 -17.75
N GLY A 173 13.43 11.83 -17.91
CA GLY A 173 14.41 11.97 -16.82
C GLY A 173 14.55 10.77 -15.90
N THR A 174 13.69 9.74 -16.02
CA THR A 174 13.83 8.52 -15.22
C THR A 174 14.77 7.51 -15.88
N PRO A 175 15.53 6.69 -15.10
CA PRO A 175 16.36 5.62 -15.67
C PRO A 175 15.55 4.62 -16.51
N ALA A 176 14.34 4.29 -16.08
CA ALA A 176 13.45 3.35 -16.79
C ALA A 176 13.08 3.83 -18.20
N ALA A 177 12.96 5.14 -18.42
CA ALA A 177 12.66 5.70 -19.75
C ALA A 177 13.76 5.46 -20.81
N ARG A 178 14.95 5.02 -20.37
CA ARG A 178 16.11 4.72 -21.23
C ARG A 178 16.27 3.23 -21.49
N LEU A 179 15.45 2.39 -20.85
CA LEU A 179 15.52 0.95 -21.05
C LEU A 179 14.90 0.57 -22.40
N PRO A 180 15.45 -0.44 -23.10
CA PRO A 180 14.82 -0.99 -24.29
C PRO A 180 13.44 -1.54 -23.97
N ASP A 181 12.47 -1.24 -24.81
CA ASP A 181 11.10 -1.70 -24.65
C ASP A 181 10.57 -2.19 -25.99
N ASP A 182 10.77 -3.47 -26.24
CA ASP A 182 10.40 -4.13 -27.50
C ASP A 182 9.05 -4.85 -27.42
N THR A 183 8.36 -4.80 -26.27
CA THR A 183 7.06 -5.47 -26.10
C THR A 183 5.96 -4.67 -26.82
N PRO A 184 5.24 -5.28 -27.79
CA PRO A 184 4.15 -4.62 -28.49
C PRO A 184 3.05 -4.14 -27.54
N TYR A 185 2.40 -3.03 -27.89
CA TYR A 185 1.35 -2.43 -27.04
C TYR A 185 0.14 -3.35 -26.85
N ASP A 186 -0.25 -4.10 -27.87
CA ASP A 186 -1.35 -5.06 -27.79
C ASP A 186 -1.09 -6.18 -26.81
N VAL A 187 0.18 -6.63 -26.68
CA VAL A 187 0.59 -7.60 -25.65
C VAL A 187 0.47 -6.99 -24.25
N LYS A 188 0.92 -5.75 -24.06
CA LYS A 188 0.77 -5.04 -22.79
C LYS A 188 -0.69 -4.84 -22.40
N LEU A 189 -1.52 -4.47 -23.38
CA LEU A 189 -2.95 -4.29 -23.18
C LEU A 189 -3.64 -5.61 -22.78
N ALA A 190 -3.30 -6.71 -23.45
CA ALA A 190 -3.83 -8.03 -23.11
C ALA A 190 -3.43 -8.46 -21.67
N ARG A 191 -2.18 -8.18 -21.26
CA ARG A 191 -1.73 -8.41 -19.87
C ARG A 191 -2.53 -7.59 -18.87
N LEU A 192 -2.72 -6.29 -19.14
CA LEU A 192 -3.51 -5.41 -18.28
C LEU A 192 -4.95 -5.90 -18.13
N GLN A 193 -5.61 -6.25 -19.24
CA GLN A 193 -6.99 -6.74 -19.23
C GLN A 193 -7.13 -8.04 -18.43
N ARG A 194 -6.19 -8.98 -18.61
CA ARG A 194 -6.19 -10.25 -17.85
C ARG A 194 -6.01 -9.99 -16.35
N LEU A 195 -5.09 -9.12 -15.97
CA LEU A 195 -4.86 -8.76 -14.56
C LEU A 195 -6.11 -8.11 -13.95
N GLN A 196 -6.68 -7.11 -14.61
CA GLN A 196 -7.89 -6.45 -14.14
C GLN A 196 -9.06 -7.41 -14.00
N ALA A 197 -9.30 -8.26 -14.99
CA ALA A 197 -10.39 -9.26 -14.93
C ALA A 197 -10.24 -10.22 -13.74
N THR A 198 -9.02 -10.63 -13.40
CA THR A 198 -8.76 -11.51 -12.25
C THR A 198 -9.04 -10.79 -10.93
N ILE A 199 -8.62 -9.54 -10.80
CA ILE A 199 -8.87 -8.75 -9.59
C ILE A 199 -10.36 -8.42 -9.45
N ASP A 200 -11.03 -8.03 -10.52
CA ASP A 200 -12.46 -7.73 -10.52
C ASP A 200 -13.31 -8.95 -10.14
N ALA A 201 -12.95 -10.13 -10.65
CA ALA A 201 -13.60 -11.38 -10.26
C ALA A 201 -13.42 -11.68 -8.76
N ASN A 202 -12.24 -11.41 -8.20
CA ASN A 202 -11.99 -11.56 -6.78
C ASN A 202 -12.77 -10.53 -5.95
N ALA A 203 -12.78 -9.27 -6.36
CA ALA A 203 -13.56 -8.21 -5.72
C ALA A 203 -15.06 -8.54 -5.69
N THR A 204 -15.60 -9.06 -6.78
CA THR A 204 -16.99 -9.50 -6.87
C THR A 204 -17.27 -10.61 -5.86
N ARG A 205 -16.41 -11.64 -5.81
CA ARG A 205 -16.54 -12.76 -4.85
C ARG A 205 -16.50 -12.27 -3.40
N ILE A 206 -15.61 -11.34 -3.07
CA ILE A 206 -15.55 -10.73 -1.73
C ILE A 206 -16.84 -9.98 -1.43
N SER A 207 -17.32 -9.14 -2.36
CA SER A 207 -18.57 -8.39 -2.19
C SER A 207 -19.77 -9.30 -1.98
N GLU A 208 -19.86 -10.39 -2.74
CA GLU A 208 -20.91 -11.40 -2.58
C GLU A 208 -20.86 -12.08 -1.20
N SER A 209 -19.66 -12.36 -0.70
CA SER A 209 -19.48 -12.96 0.64
C SER A 209 -19.91 -12.04 1.79
N MET A 210 -20.01 -10.72 1.54
CA MET A 210 -20.43 -9.73 2.53
C MET A 210 -21.95 -9.55 2.57
N LEU A 211 -22.70 -10.13 1.63
CA LEU A 211 -24.15 -10.02 1.62
C LEU A 211 -24.75 -10.72 2.86
N GLY A 212 -25.52 -9.98 3.65
CA GLY A 212 -26.14 -10.47 4.88
C GLY A 212 -25.23 -10.46 6.10
N THR A 213 -24.07 -9.85 6.02
CA THR A 213 -23.22 -9.51 7.18
C THR A 213 -23.51 -8.07 7.62
N GLU A 214 -23.44 -7.80 8.94
CA GLU A 214 -23.56 -6.45 9.52
C GLU A 214 -22.19 -5.76 9.63
#